data_62f1b982c7dbd10125c79e9cf9e5b21e
#
_entry.id   62f1b982c7dbd10125c79e9cf9e5b21e
#
_cell.length_a   1.000
_cell.length_b   1.000
_cell.length_c   1.000
_cell.angle_alpha   90.00
_cell.angle_beta   90.00
_cell.angle_gamma   90.00
#
_symmetry.space_group_name_H-M   'P 1'
#
loop_
_entity.id
_entity.type
_entity.pdbx_description
1 polymer ?
#
loop_
_entity_poly.entity_id
_entity_poly.type
_entity_poly.pdbx_seq_one_letter_code
_entity_poly.pdbx_strand_id
1 'polypeptide(L)'
;MDVIVLVGGKGTRLRPLTYDVPKQMLPVLDRTLLEHVVGWLGANGLGRAVLSLGYRPDAFVEAFPSGSIAGVDLVYAVEPEPLDTAGALRFAAEVAGVDERFVVLNGDVLTDCDVSGLVRFHIEHSAEASIQLTPVEDPSAFGVVACDDEGRVVRFVEKPAPGTAPSNLISAGVYVVEPSVLERIPAGRRVSIERETFPSIVAERRLFARASDGYWLDAGTPATYLQAQLDILRGCRTAASRPAGDERAPGIFVAEGSVVEGTLCGVAYVGAGAFVADGAVSTDSVVGAAARVLAGAEVTRSSLLPGAAVGEDCIVTDSIVGPGAVLGRGSRLEAGCIVRGGVEVPAGTSLSGGGYPA
;
A
#
# COMPACT_ATOMS: atom_id res chain seq x y z
N MET A 1 3.16 14.74 17.52
CA MET A 1 2.01 14.85 16.57
C MET A 1 1.56 13.45 16.25
N ASP A 2 0.29 13.17 16.43
CA ASP A 2 -0.31 11.86 16.17
C ASP A 2 -0.59 11.67 14.68
N VAL A 3 -0.62 10.40 14.26
CA VAL A 3 -1.02 10.03 12.90
C VAL A 3 -2.18 9.04 12.98
N ILE A 4 -3.26 9.29 12.26
CA ILE A 4 -4.32 8.29 12.07
C ILE A 4 -4.13 7.63 10.71
N VAL A 5 -3.90 6.32 10.73
CA VAL A 5 -3.72 5.51 9.52
C VAL A 5 -5.00 4.75 9.22
N LEU A 6 -5.62 5.04 8.08
CA LEU A 6 -6.86 4.40 7.64
C LEU A 6 -6.57 3.04 7.00
N VAL A 7 -6.86 1.96 7.69
CA VAL A 7 -6.58 0.58 7.26
C VAL A 7 -7.83 -0.33 7.20
N GLY A 8 -9.03 0.25 7.28
CA GLY A 8 -10.30 -0.48 7.35
C GLY A 8 -10.78 -1.17 6.06
N GLY A 9 -10.09 -1.01 4.94
CA GLY A 9 -10.54 -1.48 3.63
C GLY A 9 -10.41 -2.99 3.41
N LYS A 10 -11.40 -3.62 2.73
CA LYS A 10 -11.43 -5.07 2.42
C LYS A 10 -10.44 -5.52 1.33
N GLY A 11 -9.77 -4.62 0.63
CA GLY A 11 -8.79 -4.94 -0.41
C GLY A 11 -9.34 -5.76 -1.58
N THR A 12 -10.59 -5.54 -1.98
CA THR A 12 -11.32 -6.41 -2.94
C THR A 12 -10.63 -6.57 -4.30
N ARG A 13 -9.86 -5.56 -4.73
CA ARG A 13 -9.11 -5.60 -6.00
C ARG A 13 -7.93 -6.59 -5.99
N LEU A 14 -7.45 -6.98 -4.79
CA LEU A 14 -6.36 -7.95 -4.60
C LEU A 14 -6.87 -9.36 -4.22
N ARG A 15 -8.18 -9.60 -4.31
CA ARG A 15 -8.71 -10.96 -4.13
C ARG A 15 -8.18 -11.89 -5.21
N PRO A 16 -7.90 -13.17 -4.86
CA PRO A 16 -8.28 -13.87 -3.63
C PRO A 16 -7.28 -13.75 -2.45
N LEU A 17 -6.15 -13.06 -2.56
CA LEU A 17 -5.17 -12.93 -1.47
C LEU A 17 -5.78 -12.32 -0.21
N THR A 18 -6.62 -11.30 -0.40
CA THR A 18 -7.23 -10.53 0.70
C THR A 18 -8.50 -11.16 1.29
N TYR A 19 -8.83 -12.41 0.93
CA TYR A 19 -9.82 -13.17 1.69
C TYR A 19 -9.31 -13.58 3.07
N ASP A 20 -8.02 -13.89 3.16
CA ASP A 20 -7.41 -14.45 4.34
C ASP A 20 -6.57 -13.42 5.12
N VAL A 21 -6.02 -12.41 4.43
CA VAL A 21 -5.09 -11.43 4.99
C VAL A 21 -5.52 -10.01 4.59
N PRO A 22 -5.56 -9.04 5.53
CA PRO A 22 -5.76 -7.63 5.17
C PRO A 22 -4.70 -7.16 4.17
N LYS A 23 -5.08 -6.28 3.24
CA LYS A 23 -4.17 -5.77 2.21
C LYS A 23 -2.86 -5.20 2.79
N GLN A 24 -2.96 -4.48 3.89
CA GLN A 24 -1.81 -3.85 4.54
C GLN A 24 -0.84 -4.86 5.19
N MET A 25 -1.29 -6.09 5.38
CA MET A 25 -0.47 -7.19 5.89
C MET A 25 0.18 -8.03 4.77
N LEU A 26 -0.12 -7.74 3.51
CA LEU A 26 0.56 -8.38 2.39
C LEU A 26 2.03 -7.96 2.35
N PRO A 27 2.96 -8.91 2.10
CA PRO A 27 4.38 -8.61 2.06
C PRO A 27 4.74 -7.79 0.81
N VAL A 28 5.48 -6.73 1.02
CA VAL A 28 6.19 -5.95 -0.02
C VAL A 28 7.66 -6.19 0.22
N LEU A 29 8.29 -7.08 -0.55
CA LEU A 29 9.62 -7.64 -0.31
C LEU A 29 9.69 -8.38 1.04
N ASP A 30 10.49 -7.90 1.98
CA ASP A 30 10.77 -8.49 3.30
C ASP A 30 9.86 -7.99 4.43
N ARG A 31 9.00 -7.01 4.16
CA ARG A 31 8.12 -6.36 5.15
C ARG A 31 6.69 -6.30 4.65
N THR A 32 5.74 -6.15 5.56
CA THR A 32 4.36 -5.88 5.19
C THR A 32 4.20 -4.46 4.64
N LEU A 33 3.16 -4.23 3.85
CA LEU A 33 2.83 -2.89 3.38
C LEU A 33 2.67 -1.90 4.56
N LEU A 34 2.09 -2.35 5.69
CA LEU A 34 1.97 -1.53 6.90
C LEU A 34 3.33 -1.14 7.47
N GLU A 35 4.29 -2.05 7.52
CA GLU A 35 5.65 -1.74 8.02
C GLU A 35 6.35 -0.70 7.16
N HIS A 36 6.15 -0.72 5.84
CA HIS A 36 6.64 0.34 4.95
C HIS A 36 5.99 1.69 5.21
N VAL A 37 4.68 1.70 5.48
CA VAL A 37 3.92 2.91 5.80
C VAL A 37 4.33 3.49 7.15
N VAL A 38 4.33 2.67 8.20
CA VAL A 38 4.66 3.12 9.57
C VAL A 38 6.15 3.43 9.72
N GLY A 39 7.04 2.67 9.07
CA GLY A 39 8.47 2.97 9.05
C GLY A 39 8.78 4.34 8.40
N TRP A 40 8.03 4.71 7.35
CA TRP A 40 8.12 6.05 6.77
C TRP A 40 7.63 7.14 7.73
N LEU A 41 6.58 6.89 8.53
CA LEU A 41 6.14 7.83 9.57
C LEU A 41 7.25 8.07 10.60
N GLY A 42 7.90 7.01 11.08
CA GLY A 42 9.04 7.10 12.00
C GLY A 42 10.21 7.92 11.43
N ALA A 43 10.53 7.70 10.15
CA ALA A 43 11.56 8.46 9.44
C ALA A 43 11.22 9.96 9.30
N ASN A 44 9.94 10.33 9.33
CA ASN A 44 9.45 11.71 9.37
C ASN A 44 9.28 12.27 10.79
N GLY A 45 9.76 11.57 11.83
CA GLY A 45 9.71 12.03 13.24
C GLY A 45 8.33 11.90 13.89
N LEU A 46 7.45 11.07 13.33
CA LEU A 46 6.10 10.81 13.86
C LEU A 46 6.16 9.52 14.71
N GLY A 47 6.04 9.66 16.02
CA GLY A 47 6.30 8.58 16.99
C GLY A 47 5.07 7.79 17.43
N ARG A 48 3.84 8.16 17.00
CA ARG A 48 2.60 7.47 17.39
C ARG A 48 1.64 7.37 16.22
N ALA A 49 1.20 6.16 15.90
CA ALA A 49 0.25 5.86 14.83
C ALA A 49 -1.01 5.19 15.39
N VAL A 50 -2.16 5.76 15.12
CA VAL A 50 -3.48 5.22 15.45
C VAL A 50 -3.99 4.48 14.22
N LEU A 51 -4.06 3.15 14.28
CA LEU A 51 -4.57 2.31 13.19
C LEU A 51 -6.10 2.21 13.30
N SER A 52 -6.82 2.82 12.35
CA SER A 52 -8.27 2.66 12.24
C SER A 52 -8.58 1.36 11.52
N LEU A 53 -9.06 0.37 12.25
CA LEU A 53 -9.22 -1.02 11.83
C LEU A 53 -10.69 -1.39 11.67
N GLY A 54 -11.10 -1.79 10.46
CA GLY A 54 -12.45 -2.29 10.21
C GLY A 54 -12.48 -3.76 9.79
N TYR A 55 -11.51 -4.20 8.98
CA TYR A 55 -11.47 -5.56 8.45
C TYR A 55 -10.34 -6.37 9.09
N ARG A 56 -10.70 -7.53 9.69
CA ARG A 56 -9.75 -8.48 10.32
C ARG A 56 -8.74 -7.82 11.27
N PRO A 57 -9.19 -7.11 12.30
CA PRO A 57 -8.30 -6.36 13.19
C PRO A 57 -7.31 -7.27 13.92
N ASP A 58 -7.69 -8.54 14.20
CA ASP A 58 -6.85 -9.52 14.90
C ASP A 58 -5.50 -9.71 14.19
N ALA A 59 -5.48 -9.72 12.85
CA ALA A 59 -4.26 -9.90 12.07
C ALA A 59 -3.20 -8.82 12.36
N PHE A 60 -3.62 -7.61 12.69
CA PHE A 60 -2.70 -6.52 13.05
C PHE A 60 -2.16 -6.67 14.48
N VAL A 61 -3.03 -7.00 15.42
CA VAL A 61 -2.66 -7.18 16.83
C VAL A 61 -1.74 -8.39 16.99
N GLU A 62 -2.02 -9.49 16.30
CA GLU A 62 -1.20 -10.72 16.33
C GLU A 62 0.18 -10.51 15.69
N ALA A 63 0.26 -9.74 14.60
CA ALA A 63 1.53 -9.48 13.91
C ALA A 63 2.44 -8.52 14.69
N PHE A 64 1.86 -7.58 15.44
CA PHE A 64 2.62 -6.56 16.18
C PHE A 64 2.27 -6.54 17.67
N PRO A 65 2.54 -7.66 18.40
CA PRO A 65 2.18 -7.79 19.81
C PRO A 65 2.93 -6.84 20.74
N SER A 66 4.07 -6.28 20.27
CA SER A 66 4.81 -5.25 21.00
C SER A 66 4.11 -3.88 20.99
N GLY A 67 3.07 -3.72 20.17
CA GLY A 67 2.42 -2.42 19.99
C GLY A 67 3.32 -1.37 19.33
N SER A 68 4.33 -1.78 18.54
CA SER A 68 5.21 -0.83 17.83
C SER A 68 5.74 -1.40 16.52
N ILE A 69 6.03 -0.50 15.56
CA ILE A 69 6.72 -0.79 14.29
C ILE A 69 7.81 0.28 14.10
N ALA A 70 9.05 -0.14 13.90
CA ALA A 70 10.18 0.75 13.61
C ALA A 70 10.32 1.93 14.60
N GLY A 71 9.99 1.73 15.89
CA GLY A 71 10.05 2.77 16.93
C GLY A 71 8.83 3.70 16.96
N VAL A 72 7.79 3.44 16.18
CA VAL A 72 6.50 4.14 16.22
C VAL A 72 5.52 3.33 17.06
N ASP A 73 4.94 3.95 18.08
CA ASP A 73 3.93 3.32 18.93
C ASP A 73 2.60 3.17 18.20
N LEU A 74 1.97 2.01 18.34
CA LEU A 74 0.69 1.70 17.70
C LEU A 74 -0.46 1.77 18.70
N VAL A 75 -1.54 2.44 18.32
CA VAL A 75 -2.84 2.39 18.98
C VAL A 75 -3.84 1.74 18.03
N TYR A 76 -4.57 0.75 18.51
CA TYR A 76 -5.56 0.04 17.70
C TYR A 76 -6.96 0.57 17.97
N ALA A 77 -7.56 1.24 16.99
CA ALA A 77 -8.94 1.72 17.02
C ALA A 77 -9.81 0.78 16.16
N VAL A 78 -10.45 -0.20 16.79
CA VAL A 78 -11.27 -1.20 16.10
C VAL A 78 -12.69 -0.70 15.95
N GLU A 79 -13.11 -0.43 14.70
CA GLU A 79 -14.46 0.03 14.39
C GLU A 79 -15.49 -1.07 14.71
N PRO A 80 -16.57 -0.76 15.45
CA PRO A 80 -17.63 -1.74 15.72
C PRO A 80 -18.42 -2.12 14.46
N GLU A 81 -18.47 -1.21 13.51
CA GLU A 81 -19.04 -1.38 12.16
C GLU A 81 -18.35 -0.42 11.18
N PRO A 82 -18.38 -0.66 9.86
CA PRO A 82 -17.74 0.23 8.89
C PRO A 82 -18.30 1.65 8.94
N LEU A 83 -17.47 2.64 9.29
CA LEU A 83 -17.87 4.04 9.46
C LEU A 83 -17.52 4.94 8.26
N ASP A 84 -16.93 4.38 7.19
CA ASP A 84 -16.36 5.13 6.06
C ASP A 84 -15.20 6.06 6.51
N THR A 85 -14.58 6.81 5.60
CA THR A 85 -13.30 7.49 5.84
C THR A 85 -13.35 8.54 6.97
N ALA A 86 -14.33 9.43 7.00
CA ALA A 86 -14.44 10.43 8.06
C ALA A 86 -14.98 9.86 9.37
N GLY A 87 -15.97 8.97 9.32
CA GLY A 87 -16.49 8.31 10.52
C GLY A 87 -15.42 7.49 11.24
N ALA A 88 -14.60 6.76 10.48
CA ALA A 88 -13.45 6.01 10.96
C ALA A 88 -12.38 6.93 11.58
N LEU A 89 -12.11 8.07 10.94
CA LEU A 89 -11.21 9.10 11.43
C LEU A 89 -11.64 9.63 12.79
N ARG A 90 -12.90 10.04 12.92
CA ARG A 90 -13.44 10.55 14.19
C ARG A 90 -13.36 9.49 15.28
N PHE A 91 -13.81 8.27 14.99
CA PHE A 91 -13.78 7.16 15.94
C PHE A 91 -12.35 6.88 16.43
N ALA A 92 -11.38 6.81 15.51
CA ALA A 92 -9.98 6.58 15.86
C ALA A 92 -9.39 7.70 16.72
N ALA A 93 -9.73 8.96 16.42
CA ALA A 93 -9.32 10.12 17.21
C ALA A 93 -9.90 10.06 18.64
N GLU A 94 -11.17 9.72 18.79
CA GLU A 94 -11.83 9.58 20.10
C GLU A 94 -11.21 8.45 20.93
N VAL A 95 -10.96 7.29 20.32
CA VAL A 95 -10.33 6.13 21.00
C VAL A 95 -8.92 6.46 21.49
N ALA A 96 -8.15 7.19 20.69
CA ALA A 96 -6.77 7.50 20.99
C ALA A 96 -6.57 8.79 21.81
N GLY A 97 -7.64 9.57 22.04
CA GLY A 97 -7.59 10.86 22.74
C GLY A 97 -6.81 11.91 21.95
N VAL A 98 -6.98 11.97 20.62
CA VAL A 98 -6.33 12.96 19.76
C VAL A 98 -7.09 14.28 19.87
N ASP A 99 -6.45 15.28 20.47
CA ASP A 99 -7.04 16.61 20.76
C ASP A 99 -6.22 17.78 20.18
N GLU A 100 -5.07 17.47 19.58
CA GLU A 100 -4.24 18.44 18.86
C GLU A 100 -4.29 18.16 17.34
N ARG A 101 -3.67 19.07 16.55
CA ARG A 101 -3.43 18.86 15.11
C ARG A 101 -2.76 17.53 14.86
N PHE A 102 -3.25 16.79 13.89
CA PHE A 102 -2.76 15.45 13.55
C PHE A 102 -2.64 15.24 12.05
N VAL A 103 -1.92 14.20 11.68
CA VAL A 103 -1.79 13.71 10.28
C VAL A 103 -2.76 12.57 10.05
N VAL A 104 -3.32 12.49 8.87
CA VAL A 104 -4.11 11.34 8.38
C VAL A 104 -3.39 10.74 7.19
N LEU A 105 -3.33 9.43 7.13
CA LEU A 105 -2.69 8.68 6.06
C LEU A 105 -3.55 7.49 5.62
N ASN A 106 -3.73 7.32 4.32
CA ASN A 106 -4.28 6.09 3.76
C ASN A 106 -3.24 4.97 3.90
N GLY A 107 -3.59 3.88 4.58
CA GLY A 107 -2.68 2.78 4.91
C GLY A 107 -2.27 1.87 3.76
N ASP A 108 -2.60 2.23 2.53
CA ASP A 108 -2.22 1.52 1.29
C ASP A 108 -1.41 2.39 0.33
N VAL A 109 -1.03 3.60 0.76
CA VAL A 109 -0.23 4.54 -0.02
C VAL A 109 1.23 4.46 0.40
N LEU A 110 2.11 4.24 -0.56
CA LEU A 110 3.55 4.41 -0.43
C LEU A 110 3.94 5.78 -0.99
N THR A 111 4.56 6.62 -0.17
CA THR A 111 4.88 8.01 -0.55
C THR A 111 6.19 8.47 0.07
N ASP A 112 6.82 9.45 -0.58
CA ASP A 112 7.96 10.21 -0.09
C ASP A 112 7.55 11.67 0.24
N CYS A 113 6.28 11.90 0.58
CA CYS A 113 5.75 13.20 0.96
C CYS A 113 6.55 13.84 2.12
N ASP A 114 6.90 15.10 1.97
CA ASP A 114 7.46 15.93 3.04
C ASP A 114 6.35 16.36 4.02
N VAL A 115 6.10 15.52 5.03
CA VAL A 115 5.06 15.79 6.05
C VAL A 115 5.34 17.06 6.79
N SER A 116 6.60 17.35 7.15
CA SER A 116 6.99 18.57 7.84
C SER A 116 6.69 19.80 7.01
N GLY A 117 6.92 19.75 5.70
CA GLY A 117 6.58 20.81 4.75
C GLY A 117 5.07 21.00 4.61
N LEU A 118 4.29 19.91 4.61
CA LEU A 118 2.83 19.98 4.58
C LEU A 118 2.27 20.60 5.87
N VAL A 119 2.85 20.27 7.03
CA VAL A 119 2.47 20.87 8.33
C VAL A 119 2.79 22.37 8.36
N ARG A 120 3.98 22.80 7.88
CA ARG A 120 4.32 24.22 7.78
C ARG A 120 3.34 24.97 6.88
N PHE A 121 3.09 24.43 5.68
CA PHE A 121 2.11 24.98 4.74
C PHE A 121 0.71 25.14 5.39
N HIS A 122 0.26 24.12 6.11
CA HIS A 122 -1.01 24.13 6.83
C HIS A 122 -1.10 25.28 7.86
N ILE A 123 -0.04 25.47 8.64
CA ILE A 123 0.04 26.53 9.66
C ILE A 123 0.06 27.92 9.00
N GLU A 124 0.88 28.11 7.96
CA GLU A 124 1.02 29.39 7.26
C GLU A 124 -0.31 29.87 6.66
N HIS A 125 -1.17 28.95 6.21
CA HIS A 125 -2.47 29.27 5.63
C HIS A 125 -3.61 29.28 6.68
N SER A 126 -3.32 29.01 7.95
CA SER A 126 -4.34 28.84 9.00
C SER A 126 -5.47 27.91 8.52
N ALA A 127 -5.11 26.82 7.85
CA ALA A 127 -6.03 25.89 7.26
C ALA A 127 -6.78 25.09 8.33
N GLU A 128 -7.99 24.64 8.06
CA GLU A 128 -8.69 23.66 8.91
C GLU A 128 -8.32 22.23 8.51
N ALA A 129 -8.10 22.01 7.21
CA ALA A 129 -7.45 20.82 6.68
C ALA A 129 -6.55 21.18 5.50
N SER A 130 -5.46 20.41 5.33
CA SER A 130 -4.56 20.52 4.18
C SER A 130 -4.32 19.15 3.56
N ILE A 131 -4.38 19.09 2.23
CA ILE A 131 -4.25 17.85 1.44
C ILE A 131 -2.92 17.88 0.69
N GLN A 132 -2.14 16.81 0.78
CA GLN A 132 -1.04 16.56 -0.16
C GLN A 132 -1.63 16.12 -1.50
N LEU A 133 -1.18 16.74 -2.58
CA LEU A 133 -1.55 16.36 -3.96
C LEU A 133 -0.38 15.75 -4.70
N THR A 134 -0.72 14.89 -5.66
CA THR A 134 0.22 14.34 -6.64
C THR A 134 -0.40 14.37 -8.04
N PRO A 135 0.39 14.65 -9.10
CA PRO A 135 -0.11 14.57 -10.46
C PRO A 135 -0.21 13.11 -10.93
N VAL A 136 -1.25 12.81 -11.70
CA VAL A 136 -1.44 11.50 -12.35
C VAL A 136 -1.88 11.69 -13.80
N GLU A 137 -1.64 10.67 -14.65
CA GLU A 137 -2.09 10.68 -16.05
C GLU A 137 -3.61 10.54 -16.16
N ASP A 138 -4.19 9.57 -15.45
CA ASP A 138 -5.65 9.36 -15.37
C ASP A 138 -6.17 9.57 -13.94
N PRO A 139 -6.82 10.70 -13.65
CA PRO A 139 -7.34 11.01 -12.33
C PRO A 139 -8.72 10.39 -12.04
N SER A 140 -9.34 9.67 -12.97
CA SER A 140 -10.74 9.22 -12.87
C SER A 140 -11.03 8.27 -11.70
N ALA A 141 -9.99 7.57 -11.19
CA ALA A 141 -10.14 6.63 -10.08
C ALA A 141 -9.99 7.25 -8.68
N PHE A 142 -9.69 8.56 -8.59
CA PHE A 142 -9.26 9.24 -7.38
C PHE A 142 -10.09 10.48 -7.04
N GLY A 143 -9.86 11.05 -5.86
CA GLY A 143 -10.35 12.36 -5.49
C GLY A 143 -9.53 13.47 -6.16
N VAL A 144 -10.13 14.16 -7.13
CA VAL A 144 -9.47 15.21 -7.94
C VAL A 144 -9.66 16.57 -7.30
N VAL A 145 -8.58 17.35 -7.24
CA VAL A 145 -8.55 18.63 -6.55
C VAL A 145 -8.15 19.74 -7.52
N ALA A 146 -8.90 20.85 -7.53
CA ALA A 146 -8.51 22.09 -8.18
C ALA A 146 -8.29 23.17 -7.11
N CYS A 147 -7.18 23.91 -7.22
CA CYS A 147 -6.78 24.99 -6.32
C CYS A 147 -6.68 26.31 -7.05
N ASP A 148 -6.77 27.40 -6.28
CA ASP A 148 -6.33 28.73 -6.72
C ASP A 148 -4.80 28.88 -6.59
N ASP A 149 -4.28 30.05 -6.97
CA ASP A 149 -2.83 30.36 -6.95
C ASP A 149 -2.23 30.35 -5.53
N GLU A 150 -3.06 30.46 -4.49
CA GLU A 150 -2.64 30.41 -3.10
C GLU A 150 -2.69 28.98 -2.52
N GLY A 151 -3.06 27.97 -3.33
CA GLY A 151 -3.21 26.60 -2.87
C GLY A 151 -4.53 26.32 -2.13
N ARG A 152 -5.49 27.27 -2.13
CA ARG A 152 -6.80 27.03 -1.57
C ARG A 152 -7.61 26.14 -2.50
N VAL A 153 -8.23 25.11 -1.96
CA VAL A 153 -9.07 24.20 -2.74
C VAL A 153 -10.37 24.92 -3.13
N VAL A 154 -10.59 25.05 -4.43
CA VAL A 154 -11.82 25.61 -4.99
C VAL A 154 -12.81 24.54 -5.43
N ARG A 155 -12.33 23.33 -5.67
CA ARG A 155 -13.16 22.19 -6.05
C ARG A 155 -12.52 20.87 -5.65
N PHE A 156 -13.31 19.98 -5.04
CA PHE A 156 -12.96 18.58 -4.79
C PHE A 156 -14.01 17.69 -5.46
N VAL A 157 -13.59 16.73 -6.29
CA VAL A 157 -14.47 15.81 -7.01
C VAL A 157 -13.99 14.39 -6.83
N GLU A 158 -14.74 13.58 -6.11
CA GLU A 158 -14.43 12.17 -5.90
C GLU A 158 -14.84 11.34 -7.13
N LYS A 159 -13.85 10.69 -7.74
CA LYS A 159 -13.99 9.79 -8.89
C LYS A 159 -14.83 10.40 -10.02
N PRO A 160 -14.33 11.48 -10.67
CA PRO A 160 -15.05 12.12 -11.76
C PRO A 160 -15.26 11.15 -12.92
N ALA A 161 -16.32 11.39 -13.72
CA ALA A 161 -16.49 10.67 -14.95
C ALA A 161 -15.28 10.92 -15.89
N PRO A 162 -14.91 9.95 -16.75
CA PRO A 162 -13.78 10.12 -17.67
C PRO A 162 -13.87 11.42 -18.48
N GLY A 163 -12.78 12.18 -18.54
CA GLY A 163 -12.71 13.46 -19.25
C GLY A 163 -13.39 14.65 -18.57
N THR A 164 -13.94 14.49 -17.34
CA THR A 164 -14.59 15.59 -16.60
C THR A 164 -13.79 16.07 -15.39
N ALA A 165 -12.60 15.53 -15.18
CA ALA A 165 -11.72 15.93 -14.10
C ALA A 165 -11.32 17.40 -14.21
N PRO A 166 -11.42 18.21 -13.13
CA PRO A 166 -11.07 19.64 -13.17
C PRO A 166 -9.55 19.88 -13.24
N SER A 167 -8.73 18.88 -12.95
CA SER A 167 -7.26 18.91 -12.99
C SER A 167 -6.72 17.49 -13.11
N ASN A 168 -5.40 17.34 -13.22
CA ASN A 168 -4.70 16.06 -13.06
C ASN A 168 -4.11 15.84 -11.66
N LEU A 169 -4.37 16.78 -10.73
CA LEU A 169 -3.92 16.68 -9.34
C LEU A 169 -4.95 15.91 -8.51
N ILE A 170 -4.49 14.85 -7.90
CA ILE A 170 -5.32 14.01 -7.03
C ILE A 170 -4.89 14.12 -5.57
N SER A 171 -5.83 13.82 -4.66
CA SER A 171 -5.51 13.60 -3.25
C SER A 171 -4.53 12.43 -3.10
N ALA A 172 -3.37 12.69 -2.54
CA ALA A 172 -2.34 11.68 -2.29
C ALA A 172 -2.64 10.81 -1.06
N GLY A 173 -3.78 11.00 -0.38
CA GLY A 173 -4.12 10.24 0.82
C GLY A 173 -3.29 10.61 2.04
N VAL A 174 -2.70 11.81 2.07
CA VAL A 174 -1.98 12.39 3.21
C VAL A 174 -2.60 13.74 3.53
N TYR A 175 -3.04 13.93 4.77
CA TYR A 175 -3.71 15.14 5.21
C TYR A 175 -3.12 15.65 6.52
N VAL A 176 -3.16 16.98 6.73
CA VAL A 176 -3.01 17.61 8.05
C VAL A 176 -4.35 18.17 8.44
N VAL A 177 -4.81 17.88 9.65
CA VAL A 177 -6.19 18.12 10.07
C VAL A 177 -6.20 18.77 11.46
N GLU A 178 -7.00 19.82 11.61
CA GLU A 178 -7.29 20.43 12.93
C GLU A 178 -8.40 19.63 13.64
N PRO A 179 -8.40 19.58 14.98
CA PRO A 179 -9.45 18.91 15.76
C PRO A 179 -10.87 19.39 15.45
N SER A 180 -11.03 20.65 15.04
CA SER A 180 -12.33 21.22 14.65
C SER A 180 -13.01 20.48 13.49
N VAL A 181 -12.23 19.79 12.64
CA VAL A 181 -12.79 18.95 11.58
C VAL A 181 -13.58 17.76 12.16
N LEU A 182 -13.15 17.22 13.31
CA LEU A 182 -13.85 16.11 13.97
C LEU A 182 -15.25 16.50 14.43
N GLU A 183 -15.45 17.79 14.79
CA GLU A 183 -16.76 18.33 15.19
C GLU A 183 -17.76 18.35 14.03
N ARG A 184 -17.28 18.42 12.77
CA ARG A 184 -18.11 18.38 11.56
C ARG A 184 -18.64 16.98 11.24
N ILE A 185 -18.04 15.94 11.82
CA ILE A 185 -18.33 14.55 11.52
C ILE A 185 -19.30 14.01 12.58
N PRO A 186 -20.54 13.63 12.25
CA PRO A 186 -21.46 13.04 13.24
C PRO A 186 -20.91 11.75 13.84
N ALA A 187 -20.97 11.61 15.17
CA ALA A 187 -20.52 10.41 15.87
C ALA A 187 -21.33 9.17 15.49
N GLY A 188 -20.66 8.00 15.37
CA GLY A 188 -21.31 6.72 15.12
C GLY A 188 -22.04 6.62 13.77
N ARG A 189 -21.72 7.48 12.80
CA ARG A 189 -22.30 7.45 11.45
C ARG A 189 -21.26 7.16 10.40
N ARG A 190 -21.70 6.50 9.32
CA ARG A 190 -20.91 6.39 8.10
C ARG A 190 -20.84 7.76 7.42
N VAL A 191 -19.65 8.32 7.32
CA VAL A 191 -19.39 9.62 6.68
C VAL A 191 -18.14 9.50 5.82
N SER A 192 -18.22 9.93 4.55
CA SER A 192 -17.04 10.03 3.68
C SER A 192 -16.36 11.37 3.85
N ILE A 193 -15.05 11.38 4.06
CA ILE A 193 -14.27 12.61 4.13
C ILE A 193 -14.29 13.34 2.78
N GLU A 194 -14.25 12.60 1.68
CA GLU A 194 -14.16 13.12 0.31
C GLU A 194 -15.49 13.67 -0.20
N ARG A 195 -16.61 13.04 0.20
CA ARG A 195 -17.96 13.37 -0.32
C ARG A 195 -18.74 14.32 0.55
N GLU A 196 -18.42 14.38 1.85
CA GLU A 196 -19.19 15.16 2.82
C GLU A 196 -18.32 16.19 3.55
N THR A 197 -17.21 15.74 4.18
CA THR A 197 -16.42 16.61 5.05
C THR A 197 -15.60 17.63 4.26
N PHE A 198 -14.80 17.22 3.28
CA PHE A 198 -14.02 18.15 2.46
C PHE A 198 -14.88 19.16 1.71
N PRO A 199 -15.99 18.78 1.05
CA PRO A 199 -16.88 19.76 0.44
C PRO A 199 -17.41 20.83 1.40
N SER A 200 -17.69 20.48 2.66
CA SER A 200 -18.12 21.46 3.67
C SER A 200 -17.01 22.45 4.01
N ILE A 201 -15.75 21.98 4.12
CA ILE A 201 -14.59 22.84 4.41
C ILE A 201 -14.24 23.72 3.18
N VAL A 202 -14.41 23.20 1.96
CA VAL A 202 -14.26 23.96 0.70
C VAL A 202 -15.26 25.11 0.65
N ALA A 203 -16.53 24.88 1.00
CA ALA A 203 -17.57 25.91 1.02
C ALA A 203 -17.22 27.08 1.95
N GLU A 204 -16.51 26.82 3.04
CA GLU A 204 -16.02 27.82 4.00
C GLU A 204 -14.63 28.39 3.63
N ARG A 205 -14.04 27.93 2.49
CA ARG A 205 -12.71 28.37 2.00
C ARG A 205 -11.56 28.08 2.98
N ARG A 206 -11.65 26.99 3.77
CA ARG A 206 -10.68 26.61 4.80
C ARG A 206 -9.91 25.33 4.48
N LEU A 207 -10.14 24.73 3.30
CA LEU A 207 -9.37 23.62 2.77
C LEU A 207 -8.28 24.13 1.84
N PHE A 208 -7.05 23.70 2.09
CA PHE A 208 -5.88 24.02 1.29
C PHE A 208 -5.22 22.75 0.78
N ALA A 209 -4.40 22.84 -0.27
CA ALA A 209 -3.67 21.70 -0.80
C ALA A 209 -2.31 22.11 -1.35
N ARG A 210 -1.33 21.23 -1.20
CA ARG A 210 0.04 21.39 -1.68
C ARG A 210 0.39 20.27 -2.62
N ALA A 211 0.79 20.58 -3.85
CA ALA A 211 1.28 19.60 -4.81
C ALA A 211 2.76 19.24 -4.58
N SER A 212 3.13 18.00 -4.88
CA SER A 212 4.50 17.51 -4.87
C SER A 212 4.69 16.48 -5.97
N ASP A 213 5.86 16.48 -6.60
CA ASP A 213 6.29 15.49 -7.61
C ASP A 213 7.06 14.31 -6.97
N GLY A 214 7.07 14.20 -5.63
CA GLY A 214 7.69 13.07 -4.92
C GLY A 214 7.02 11.74 -5.24
N TYR A 215 7.73 10.64 -4.95
CA TYR A 215 7.19 9.30 -5.16
C TYR A 215 5.83 9.13 -4.47
N TRP A 216 4.88 8.59 -5.21
CA TRP A 216 3.56 8.24 -4.73
C TRP A 216 3.01 7.03 -5.49
N LEU A 217 2.45 6.06 -4.76
CA LEU A 217 1.80 4.88 -5.33
C LEU A 217 0.71 4.34 -4.39
N ASP A 218 -0.52 4.17 -4.91
CA ASP A 218 -1.59 3.36 -4.29
C ASP A 218 -1.35 1.89 -4.61
N ALA A 219 -0.91 1.08 -3.65
CA ALA A 219 -0.66 -0.36 -3.80
C ALA A 219 -1.95 -1.20 -3.75
N GLY A 220 -3.08 -0.67 -4.19
CA GLY A 220 -4.40 -1.29 -4.05
C GLY A 220 -4.81 -2.22 -5.18
N THR A 221 -4.05 -2.33 -6.27
CA THR A 221 -4.32 -3.25 -7.40
C THR A 221 -3.18 -4.24 -7.59
N PRO A 222 -3.39 -5.38 -8.29
CA PRO A 222 -2.29 -6.32 -8.58
C PRO A 222 -1.11 -5.66 -9.29
N ALA A 223 -1.38 -4.84 -10.29
CA ALA A 223 -0.34 -4.15 -11.04
C ALA A 223 0.44 -3.16 -10.18
N THR A 224 -0.24 -2.33 -9.38
CA THR A 224 0.41 -1.36 -8.49
C THR A 224 1.10 -2.03 -7.30
N TYR A 225 0.58 -3.16 -6.82
CA TYR A 225 1.26 -3.95 -5.79
C TYR A 225 2.58 -4.56 -6.30
N LEU A 226 2.61 -5.08 -7.54
CA LEU A 226 3.85 -5.53 -8.19
C LEU A 226 4.80 -4.35 -8.42
N GLN A 227 4.27 -3.23 -8.95
CA GLN A 227 5.05 -2.03 -9.21
C GLN A 227 5.72 -1.49 -7.93
N ALA A 228 5.01 -1.46 -6.79
CA ALA A 228 5.56 -1.04 -5.50
C ALA A 228 6.86 -1.76 -5.14
N GLN A 229 6.90 -3.07 -5.33
CA GLN A 229 8.06 -3.91 -5.03
C GLN A 229 9.23 -3.62 -5.98
N LEU A 230 8.95 -3.50 -7.27
CA LEU A 230 9.96 -3.20 -8.29
C LEU A 230 10.53 -1.78 -8.13
N ASP A 231 9.70 -0.80 -7.74
CA ASP A 231 10.12 0.58 -7.50
C ASP A 231 11.08 0.69 -6.30
N ILE A 232 10.84 -0.08 -5.25
CA ILE A 232 11.77 -0.15 -4.10
C ILE A 232 13.11 -0.75 -4.55
N LEU A 233 13.09 -1.84 -5.33
CA LEU A 233 14.31 -2.46 -5.84
C LEU A 233 15.09 -1.56 -6.80
N ARG A 234 14.40 -0.74 -7.59
CA ARG A 234 15.00 0.26 -8.50
C ARG A 234 15.48 1.53 -7.80
N GLY A 235 15.17 1.67 -6.49
CA GLY A 235 15.49 2.89 -5.75
C GLY A 235 14.64 4.10 -6.13
N CYS A 236 13.48 3.90 -6.77
CA CYS A 236 12.57 4.98 -7.13
C CYS A 236 11.95 5.64 -5.89
N ARG A 237 11.74 4.87 -4.82
CA ARG A 237 11.27 5.37 -3.53
C ARG A 237 12.45 5.64 -2.60
N THR A 238 12.75 6.92 -2.38
CA THR A 238 13.94 7.34 -1.60
C THR A 238 13.77 7.12 -0.09
N ALA A 239 12.54 7.21 0.42
CA ALA A 239 12.19 6.97 1.81
C ALA A 239 11.97 5.48 2.15
N ALA A 240 12.16 4.57 1.17
CA ALA A 240 12.05 3.15 1.44
C ALA A 240 13.23 2.64 2.28
N SER A 241 12.92 1.78 3.25
CA SER A 241 13.96 1.02 3.91
C SER A 241 14.62 0.06 2.91
N ARG A 242 15.94 -0.07 2.98
CA ARG A 242 16.67 -1.04 2.15
C ARG A 242 16.13 -2.46 2.40
N PRO A 243 15.87 -3.27 1.34
CA PRO A 243 15.51 -4.66 1.50
C PRO A 243 16.57 -5.46 2.28
N ALA A 244 16.13 -6.48 3.01
CA ALA A 244 17.05 -7.36 3.73
C ALA A 244 17.91 -8.17 2.75
N GLY A 245 19.16 -8.46 3.17
CA GLY A 245 20.11 -9.28 2.41
C GLY A 245 21.19 -8.49 1.72
N ASP A 246 22.02 -9.22 0.96
CA ASP A 246 23.15 -8.68 0.22
C ASP A 246 22.70 -8.21 -1.17
N GLU A 247 23.09 -7.00 -1.53
CA GLU A 247 22.91 -6.49 -2.89
C GLU A 247 24.03 -7.03 -3.77
N ARG A 248 23.76 -8.08 -4.53
CA ARG A 248 24.72 -8.77 -5.42
C ARG A 248 25.01 -7.99 -6.70
N ALA A 249 24.03 -7.22 -7.16
CA ALA A 249 24.13 -6.28 -8.27
C ALA A 249 23.08 -5.16 -8.06
N PRO A 250 23.15 -4.01 -8.75
CA PRO A 250 22.17 -2.94 -8.59
C PRO A 250 20.73 -3.45 -8.70
N GLY A 251 19.96 -3.32 -7.60
CA GLY A 251 18.56 -3.76 -7.51
C GLY A 251 18.36 -5.27 -7.36
N ILE A 252 19.42 -6.08 -7.20
CA ILE A 252 19.34 -7.53 -6.95
C ILE A 252 19.73 -7.82 -5.51
N PHE A 253 18.75 -8.11 -4.66
CA PHE A 253 18.94 -8.41 -3.24
C PHE A 253 18.70 -9.89 -2.97
N VAL A 254 19.61 -10.51 -2.23
CA VAL A 254 19.55 -11.93 -1.86
C VAL A 254 19.68 -12.07 -0.35
N ALA A 255 18.61 -12.49 0.31
CA ALA A 255 18.55 -12.60 1.75
C ALA A 255 19.30 -13.85 2.27
N GLU A 256 19.61 -13.85 3.55
CA GLU A 256 20.35 -14.91 4.22
C GLU A 256 19.64 -16.28 4.11
N GLY A 257 20.43 -17.34 3.96
CA GLY A 257 19.94 -18.72 3.86
C GLY A 257 19.26 -19.07 2.54
N SER A 258 19.17 -18.14 1.59
CA SER A 258 18.66 -18.44 0.24
C SER A 258 19.73 -19.08 -0.64
N VAL A 259 19.28 -19.92 -1.60
CA VAL A 259 20.12 -20.60 -2.58
C VAL A 259 19.69 -20.17 -3.98
N VAL A 260 20.64 -19.59 -4.74
CA VAL A 260 20.40 -19.15 -6.12
C VAL A 260 21.41 -19.84 -7.02
N GLU A 261 20.95 -20.87 -7.74
CA GLU A 261 21.71 -21.59 -8.76
C GLU A 261 21.31 -21.14 -10.18
N GLY A 262 20.08 -20.62 -10.32
CA GLY A 262 19.53 -20.09 -11.56
C GLY A 262 19.94 -18.65 -11.86
N THR A 263 19.27 -18.03 -12.83
CA THR A 263 19.59 -16.70 -13.35
C THR A 263 18.64 -15.65 -12.80
N LEU A 264 19.19 -14.55 -12.29
CA LEU A 264 18.43 -13.34 -11.90
C LEU A 264 18.73 -12.22 -12.92
N CYS A 265 17.68 -11.61 -13.49
CA CYS A 265 17.77 -10.54 -14.48
C CYS A 265 16.98 -9.30 -14.05
N GLY A 266 17.46 -8.11 -14.48
CA GLY A 266 16.82 -6.84 -14.11
C GLY A 266 16.92 -6.58 -12.62
N VAL A 267 15.81 -6.25 -11.95
CA VAL A 267 15.75 -6.14 -10.50
C VAL A 267 15.12 -7.39 -9.88
N ALA A 268 15.64 -7.84 -8.74
CA ALA A 268 15.14 -9.05 -8.10
C ALA A 268 15.31 -8.99 -6.56
N TYR A 269 14.35 -9.58 -5.86
CA TYR A 269 14.47 -9.90 -4.45
C TYR A 269 14.33 -11.41 -4.26
N VAL A 270 15.29 -12.02 -3.58
CA VAL A 270 15.24 -13.42 -3.17
C VAL A 270 15.23 -13.47 -1.64
N GLY A 271 14.09 -13.81 -1.05
CA GLY A 271 13.82 -13.80 0.38
C GLY A 271 14.54 -14.91 1.13
N ALA A 272 14.59 -14.78 2.46
CA ALA A 272 15.28 -15.71 3.33
C ALA A 272 14.83 -17.17 3.11
N GLY A 273 15.79 -18.07 2.97
CA GLY A 273 15.53 -19.50 2.75
C GLY A 273 14.87 -19.85 1.41
N ALA A 274 14.76 -18.90 0.49
CA ALA A 274 14.21 -19.15 -0.85
C ALA A 274 15.20 -19.92 -1.74
N PHE A 275 14.67 -20.60 -2.74
CA PHE A 275 15.44 -21.43 -3.65
C PHE A 275 15.12 -21.12 -5.12
N VAL A 276 16.13 -20.82 -5.92
CA VAL A 276 16.05 -20.67 -7.37
C VAL A 276 16.97 -21.71 -8.00
N ALA A 277 16.38 -22.74 -8.60
CA ALA A 277 17.09 -23.89 -9.15
C ALA A 277 17.94 -23.56 -10.38
N ASP A 278 18.92 -24.40 -10.67
CA ASP A 278 19.64 -24.36 -11.94
C ASP A 278 18.68 -24.46 -13.13
N GLY A 279 18.95 -23.67 -14.18
CA GLY A 279 18.07 -23.55 -15.35
C GLY A 279 16.79 -22.74 -15.14
N ALA A 280 16.50 -22.27 -13.92
CA ALA A 280 15.39 -21.34 -13.68
C ALA A 280 15.82 -19.87 -13.95
N VAL A 281 14.88 -19.04 -14.42
CA VAL A 281 15.10 -17.60 -14.70
C VAL A 281 14.08 -16.75 -13.97
N SER A 282 14.55 -15.74 -13.24
CA SER A 282 13.71 -14.74 -12.57
C SER A 282 14.08 -13.34 -13.07
N THR A 283 13.13 -12.66 -13.74
CA THR A 283 13.35 -11.34 -14.36
C THR A 283 12.40 -10.32 -13.75
N ASP A 284 12.91 -9.19 -13.24
CA ASP A 284 12.10 -8.13 -12.63
C ASP A 284 11.05 -8.70 -11.64
N SER A 285 11.47 -9.56 -10.71
CA SER A 285 10.53 -10.37 -9.93
C SER A 285 10.96 -10.52 -8.47
N VAL A 286 9.98 -10.89 -7.64
CA VAL A 286 10.17 -11.14 -6.21
C VAL A 286 9.93 -12.61 -5.90
N VAL A 287 10.95 -13.27 -5.35
CA VAL A 287 10.88 -14.62 -4.80
C VAL A 287 10.86 -14.49 -3.28
N GLY A 288 9.69 -14.58 -2.66
CA GLY A 288 9.47 -14.36 -1.22
C GLY A 288 10.20 -15.38 -0.34
N ALA A 289 10.18 -15.15 0.97
CA ALA A 289 10.84 -16.04 1.93
C ALA A 289 10.37 -17.51 1.78
N ALA A 290 11.32 -18.46 1.80
CA ALA A 290 11.08 -19.89 1.63
C ALA A 290 10.36 -20.26 0.32
N ALA A 291 10.18 -19.36 -0.62
CA ALA A 291 9.59 -19.67 -1.94
C ALA A 291 10.58 -20.44 -2.82
N ARG A 292 10.07 -21.22 -3.76
CA ARG A 292 10.87 -22.11 -4.60
C ARG A 292 10.54 -21.89 -6.08
N VAL A 293 11.58 -21.76 -6.90
CA VAL A 293 11.50 -21.72 -8.36
C VAL A 293 12.29 -22.91 -8.87
N LEU A 294 11.60 -23.90 -9.46
CA LEU A 294 12.23 -25.15 -9.88
C LEU A 294 12.81 -25.04 -11.30
N ALA A 295 13.56 -26.07 -11.72
CA ALA A 295 14.32 -26.07 -12.96
C ALA A 295 13.44 -25.78 -14.20
N GLY A 296 13.98 -24.99 -15.13
CA GLY A 296 13.27 -24.61 -16.35
C GLY A 296 12.12 -23.62 -16.16
N ALA A 297 11.80 -23.22 -14.94
CA ALA A 297 10.74 -22.26 -14.70
C ALA A 297 11.20 -20.82 -15.02
N GLU A 298 10.29 -20.04 -15.62
CA GLU A 298 10.48 -18.62 -15.94
C GLU A 298 9.50 -17.76 -15.17
N VAL A 299 10.02 -16.81 -14.38
CA VAL A 299 9.22 -15.88 -13.56
C VAL A 299 9.57 -14.45 -13.99
N THR A 300 8.61 -13.74 -14.59
CA THR A 300 8.82 -12.40 -15.14
C THR A 300 7.80 -11.42 -14.59
N ARG A 301 8.25 -10.25 -14.08
CA ARG A 301 7.43 -9.18 -13.48
C ARG A 301 6.35 -9.73 -12.55
N SER A 302 6.75 -10.67 -11.66
CA SER A 302 5.82 -11.43 -10.82
C SER A 302 6.28 -11.46 -9.38
N SER A 303 5.35 -11.71 -8.46
CA SER A 303 5.64 -11.84 -7.03
C SER A 303 5.20 -13.21 -6.54
N LEU A 304 6.17 -13.99 -6.07
CA LEU A 304 5.95 -15.24 -5.36
C LEU A 304 5.96 -14.92 -3.87
N LEU A 305 4.82 -15.04 -3.22
CA LEU A 305 4.70 -14.73 -1.79
C LEU A 305 5.33 -15.84 -0.93
N PRO A 306 5.54 -15.62 0.38
CA PRO A 306 6.29 -16.57 1.21
C PRO A 306 5.81 -18.01 1.09
N GLY A 307 6.75 -18.94 0.89
CA GLY A 307 6.47 -20.37 0.77
C GLY A 307 5.84 -20.82 -0.56
N ALA A 308 5.60 -19.91 -1.50
CA ALA A 308 5.07 -20.27 -2.82
C ALA A 308 6.05 -21.15 -3.58
N ALA A 309 5.55 -22.14 -4.34
CA ALA A 309 6.37 -23.05 -5.15
C ALA A 309 5.94 -23.00 -6.62
N VAL A 310 6.89 -22.70 -7.50
CA VAL A 310 6.73 -22.73 -8.95
C VAL A 310 7.41 -24.01 -9.46
N GLY A 311 6.62 -24.92 -9.99
CA GLY A 311 7.07 -26.22 -10.50
C GLY A 311 7.98 -26.10 -11.72
N GLU A 312 8.56 -27.24 -12.13
CA GLU A 312 9.43 -27.31 -13.30
C GLU A 312 8.71 -26.84 -14.57
N ASP A 313 9.43 -26.19 -15.46
CA ASP A 313 8.97 -25.75 -16.79
C ASP A 313 7.73 -24.79 -16.72
N CYS A 314 7.42 -24.17 -15.57
CA CYS A 314 6.34 -23.22 -15.44
C CYS A 314 6.72 -21.85 -16.03
N ILE A 315 5.71 -21.13 -16.54
CA ILE A 315 5.85 -19.73 -16.97
C ILE A 315 4.90 -18.85 -16.13
N VAL A 316 5.46 -17.87 -15.44
CA VAL A 316 4.71 -16.93 -14.59
C VAL A 316 5.04 -15.50 -15.01
N THR A 317 4.07 -14.80 -15.57
CA THR A 317 4.25 -13.43 -16.08
C THR A 317 3.18 -12.51 -15.53
N ASP A 318 3.59 -11.28 -15.07
CA ASP A 318 2.72 -10.25 -14.52
C ASP A 318 1.71 -10.76 -13.47
N SER A 319 2.12 -11.73 -12.64
CA SER A 319 1.21 -12.50 -11.79
C SER A 319 1.67 -12.55 -10.33
N ILE A 320 0.74 -12.86 -9.42
CA ILE A 320 1.01 -13.01 -8.00
C ILE A 320 0.66 -14.43 -7.56
N VAL A 321 1.63 -15.14 -7.01
CA VAL A 321 1.43 -16.47 -6.44
C VAL A 321 1.35 -16.35 -4.92
N GLY A 322 0.20 -16.67 -4.35
CA GLY A 322 -0.12 -16.49 -2.93
C GLY A 322 0.75 -17.33 -1.99
N PRO A 323 0.75 -17.01 -0.68
CA PRO A 323 1.60 -17.68 0.29
C PRO A 323 1.35 -19.19 0.31
N GLY A 324 2.42 -19.99 0.21
CA GLY A 324 2.33 -21.47 0.23
C GLY A 324 1.55 -22.09 -0.94
N ALA A 325 1.19 -21.33 -1.98
CA ALA A 325 0.57 -21.88 -3.18
C ALA A 325 1.59 -22.66 -4.01
N VAL A 326 1.15 -23.73 -4.68
CA VAL A 326 1.99 -24.61 -5.47
C VAL A 326 1.50 -24.64 -6.92
N LEU A 327 2.37 -24.30 -7.85
CA LEU A 327 2.11 -24.45 -9.29
C LEU A 327 2.70 -25.79 -9.77
N GLY A 328 1.82 -26.65 -10.26
CA GLY A 328 2.23 -27.93 -10.87
C GLY A 328 3.06 -27.72 -12.14
N ARG A 329 3.91 -28.68 -12.47
CA ARG A 329 4.82 -28.65 -13.63
C ARG A 329 4.15 -28.15 -14.91
N GLY A 330 4.83 -27.28 -15.66
CA GLY A 330 4.38 -26.78 -16.97
C GLY A 330 3.16 -25.86 -16.93
N SER A 331 2.75 -25.37 -15.75
CA SER A 331 1.66 -24.40 -15.62
C SER A 331 2.06 -23.04 -16.16
N ARG A 332 1.08 -22.28 -16.69
CA ARG A 332 1.25 -20.94 -17.22
C ARG A 332 0.31 -19.95 -16.54
N LEU A 333 0.85 -18.87 -15.99
CA LEU A 333 0.13 -17.75 -15.37
C LEU A 333 0.49 -16.46 -16.09
N GLU A 334 -0.52 -15.74 -16.56
CA GLU A 334 -0.31 -14.51 -17.34
C GLU A 334 -1.34 -13.42 -17.00
N ALA A 335 -1.07 -12.19 -17.45
CA ALA A 335 -2.01 -11.08 -17.51
C ALA A 335 -2.67 -10.71 -16.15
N GLY A 336 -1.88 -10.64 -15.08
CA GLY A 336 -2.37 -10.22 -13.75
C GLY A 336 -3.14 -11.32 -13.01
N CYS A 337 -2.83 -12.58 -13.27
CA CYS A 337 -3.39 -13.71 -12.53
C CYS A 337 -2.96 -13.67 -11.06
N ILE A 338 -3.90 -13.94 -10.15
CA ILE A 338 -3.63 -14.04 -8.71
C ILE A 338 -4.01 -15.45 -8.23
N VAL A 339 -3.05 -16.19 -7.74
CA VAL A 339 -3.30 -17.50 -7.10
C VAL A 339 -3.45 -17.29 -5.60
N ARG A 340 -4.55 -17.80 -5.01
CA ARG A 340 -4.79 -17.74 -3.56
C ARG A 340 -3.72 -18.52 -2.79
N GLY A 341 -3.44 -18.11 -1.56
CA GLY A 341 -2.54 -18.82 -0.67
C GLY A 341 -2.98 -20.24 -0.37
N GLY A 342 -2.00 -21.17 -0.27
CA GLY A 342 -2.22 -22.57 0.05
C GLY A 342 -2.93 -23.39 -1.03
N VAL A 343 -3.16 -22.84 -2.22
CA VAL A 343 -3.84 -23.54 -3.33
C VAL A 343 -2.82 -24.28 -4.19
N GLU A 344 -3.18 -25.47 -4.61
CA GLU A 344 -2.43 -26.26 -5.58
C GLU A 344 -3.05 -26.11 -6.98
N VAL A 345 -2.27 -25.60 -7.92
CA VAL A 345 -2.63 -25.49 -9.33
C VAL A 345 -2.15 -26.75 -10.04
N PRO A 346 -3.04 -27.54 -10.69
CA PRO A 346 -2.64 -28.77 -11.35
C PRO A 346 -1.62 -28.54 -12.47
N ALA A 347 -0.77 -29.54 -12.71
CA ALA A 347 0.23 -29.49 -13.77
C ALA A 347 -0.40 -29.20 -15.15
N GLY A 348 0.31 -28.41 -15.98
CA GLY A 348 -0.13 -28.02 -17.31
C GLY A 348 -1.31 -27.04 -17.37
N THR A 349 -1.74 -26.50 -16.23
CA THR A 349 -2.85 -25.52 -16.17
C THR A 349 -2.40 -24.19 -16.77
N SER A 350 -3.28 -23.56 -17.60
CA SER A 350 -3.07 -22.20 -18.10
C SER A 350 -4.13 -21.27 -17.54
N LEU A 351 -3.69 -20.17 -16.89
CA LEU A 351 -4.52 -19.17 -16.27
C LEU A 351 -4.16 -17.80 -16.85
N SER A 352 -5.17 -16.99 -17.20
CA SER A 352 -4.97 -15.65 -17.72
C SER A 352 -5.92 -14.68 -17.04
N GLY A 353 -5.37 -13.74 -16.28
CA GLY A 353 -6.10 -12.74 -15.53
C GLY A 353 -6.95 -13.30 -14.37
N GLY A 354 -7.36 -12.41 -13.46
CA GLY A 354 -8.27 -12.73 -12.37
C GLY A 354 -7.69 -13.59 -11.25
N GLY A 355 -8.56 -14.02 -10.34
CA GLY A 355 -8.20 -14.83 -9.17
C GLY A 355 -8.38 -16.33 -9.38
N TYR A 356 -7.50 -17.16 -8.83
CA TYR A 356 -7.62 -18.60 -8.82
C TYR A 356 -7.48 -19.17 -7.40
N PRO A 357 -8.38 -20.07 -6.95
CA PRO A 357 -9.68 -20.33 -7.58
C PRO A 357 -10.57 -19.08 -7.58
N ALA A 358 -11.51 -19.04 -8.55
CA ALA A 358 -12.38 -17.88 -8.78
C ALA A 358 -13.32 -17.58 -7.62
#